data_2f889058ae2398889d7dd86fce26a4bf
#
_entry.id   2f889058ae2398889d7dd86fce26a4bf
#
_cell.length_a   1.000
_cell.length_b   1.000
_cell.length_c   1.000
_cell.angle_alpha   90.00
_cell.angle_beta   90.00
_cell.angle_gamma   90.00
#
_symmetry.space_group_name_H-M   'P 1'
#
loop_
_entity.id
_entity.type
_entity.pdbx_description
1 polymer ?
#
loop_
_entity_poly.entity_id
_entity_poly.type
_entity_poly.pdbx_seq_one_letter_code
_entity_poly.pdbx_strand_id
1 'polypeptide(L)'
;FMDCSYEGDLMAHAGVSYTVGREDNSVYGETYNGVQMMQGHQFSEPIDPYVIPGDSTSGLIWGIGQDVLQPAGTGDKKIQAYNFRVCLTDDPNNMIPITRPDNYDSTRYELVLRLQAASPRKSVYNYFIWSRMPNSKTDINNRGGISTDMIGMNWDYPEADYDRRAEIWKAHEDYTKGLFYFLGHDERVPEFMRTEILKWGYPKDEYVDNNHWTHQLYVREARRMIGDLVMTEHHCVGKEVVDDVIGWAAYTMDSHNCDRIVVRGEVKNEGNCLLYTSPSPRD
;
A
#
# COMPACT_ATOMS: atom_id res chain seq x y z
N PHE A 1 17.93 0.74 26.10
CA PHE A 1 16.98 -0.01 25.27
C PHE A 1 17.00 0.55 23.85
N MET A 2 16.63 -0.28 22.89
CA MET A 2 16.62 0.10 21.48
C MET A 2 15.31 -0.43 20.88
N ASP A 3 14.57 0.44 20.20
CA ASP A 3 13.37 0.08 19.43
C ASP A 3 13.69 0.22 17.93
N CYS A 4 13.71 -0.90 17.23
CA CYS A 4 13.94 -0.97 15.78
C CYS A 4 12.69 -1.49 15.05
N SER A 5 11.53 -1.49 15.70
CA SER A 5 10.27 -1.84 15.09
C SER A 5 9.73 -0.68 14.24
N TYR A 6 8.81 -1.00 13.34
CA TYR A 6 8.08 0.01 12.57
C TYR A 6 6.98 0.68 13.42
N GLU A 7 6.46 -0.03 14.41
CA GLU A 7 5.34 0.36 15.23
C GLU A 7 5.69 1.38 16.32
N GLY A 8 6.92 1.32 16.84
CA GLY A 8 7.38 2.18 17.92
C GLY A 8 6.67 1.90 19.26
N ASP A 9 6.35 0.63 19.54
CA ASP A 9 5.62 0.25 20.77
C ASP A 9 6.43 0.52 22.03
N LEU A 10 7.74 0.23 22.02
CA LEU A 10 8.61 0.51 23.16
C LEU A 10 8.67 2.02 23.46
N MET A 11 8.72 2.85 22.42
CA MET A 11 8.68 4.31 22.53
C MET A 11 7.40 4.77 23.22
N ALA A 12 6.24 4.26 22.79
CA ALA A 12 4.94 4.57 23.36
C ALA A 12 4.83 4.12 24.83
N HIS A 13 5.25 2.89 25.14
CA HIS A 13 5.24 2.36 26.52
C HIS A 13 6.22 3.10 27.45
N ALA A 14 7.29 3.65 26.89
CA ALA A 14 8.24 4.48 27.67
C ALA A 14 7.73 5.91 27.94
N GLY A 15 6.56 6.28 27.41
CA GLY A 15 5.98 7.62 27.57
C GLY A 15 6.68 8.71 26.76
N VAL A 16 7.41 8.33 25.71
CA VAL A 16 8.03 9.28 24.76
C VAL A 16 6.94 9.87 23.86
N SER A 17 6.97 11.18 23.65
CA SER A 17 6.00 11.87 22.79
C SER A 17 6.12 11.43 21.33
N TYR A 18 4.97 11.19 20.70
CA TYR A 18 4.91 10.81 19.29
C TYR A 18 3.62 11.32 18.63
N THR A 19 3.56 11.21 17.32
CA THR A 19 2.38 11.48 16.52
C THR A 19 2.07 10.29 15.60
N VAL A 20 0.80 10.20 15.18
CA VAL A 20 0.29 9.23 14.20
C VAL A 20 -0.59 9.96 13.19
N GLY A 21 -0.60 9.51 11.94
CA GLY A 21 -1.30 10.18 10.86
C GLY A 21 -0.46 11.27 10.21
N ARG A 22 -1.09 12.18 9.51
CA ARG A 22 -0.41 13.25 8.75
C ARG A 22 -0.56 14.58 9.46
N GLU A 23 0.55 15.25 9.72
CA GLU A 23 0.51 16.62 10.23
C GLU A 23 0.02 17.58 9.14
N ASP A 24 -0.69 18.62 9.57
CA ASP A 24 -1.02 19.77 8.71
C ASP A 24 0.26 20.47 8.25
N ASN A 25 0.27 20.96 7.02
CA ASN A 25 1.43 21.67 6.44
C ASN A 25 1.94 22.82 7.30
N SER A 26 1.06 23.47 8.06
CA SER A 26 1.43 24.58 8.94
C SER A 26 2.25 24.18 10.15
N VAL A 27 2.28 22.89 10.55
CA VAL A 27 2.99 22.42 11.75
C VAL A 27 4.49 22.62 11.58
N TYR A 28 5.04 22.26 10.44
CA TYR A 28 6.48 22.37 10.13
C TYR A 28 6.75 23.24 8.90
N GLY A 29 5.74 23.92 8.34
CA GLY A 29 5.89 24.76 7.14
C GLY A 29 6.16 23.95 5.87
N GLU A 30 5.72 22.69 5.82
CA GLU A 30 5.93 21.77 4.71
C GLU A 30 4.94 22.02 3.55
N THR A 31 5.21 21.40 2.41
CA THR A 31 4.39 21.53 1.19
C THR A 31 3.69 20.23 0.83
N TYR A 32 4.35 19.09 1.04
CA TYR A 32 3.92 17.78 0.54
C TYR A 32 3.30 16.89 1.61
N ASN A 33 3.18 17.38 2.84
CA ASN A 33 2.52 16.69 3.93
C ASN A 33 1.00 16.88 3.90
N GLY A 34 0.26 16.16 4.76
CA GLY A 34 -1.19 16.22 4.83
C GLY A 34 -1.89 15.61 3.61
N VAL A 35 -3.11 16.07 3.34
CA VAL A 35 -3.90 15.66 2.17
C VAL A 35 -3.21 16.07 0.88
N GLN A 36 -3.01 15.11 -0.04
CA GLN A 36 -2.35 15.34 -1.33
C GLN A 36 -3.06 14.57 -2.45
N MET A 37 -3.24 15.22 -3.58
CA MET A 37 -3.79 14.59 -4.79
C MET A 37 -2.73 14.59 -5.89
N MET A 38 -1.88 13.58 -5.90
CA MET A 38 -0.77 13.45 -6.84
C MET A 38 -1.04 12.38 -7.91
N GLN A 39 -0.20 12.37 -8.95
CA GLN A 39 -0.37 11.45 -10.08
C GLN A 39 0.14 10.02 -9.82
N GLY A 40 0.96 9.82 -8.81
CA GLY A 40 1.47 8.50 -8.45
C GLY A 40 0.36 7.56 -7.98
N HIS A 41 0.45 6.30 -8.36
CA HIS A 41 -0.50 5.25 -7.96
C HIS A 41 -1.98 5.57 -8.20
N GLN A 42 -2.27 6.34 -9.25
CA GLN A 42 -3.64 6.66 -9.68
C GLN A 42 -4.19 5.67 -10.70
N PHE A 43 -5.49 5.71 -10.88
CA PHE A 43 -6.13 5.08 -12.03
C PHE A 43 -5.74 5.87 -13.28
N SER A 44 -5.37 5.15 -14.35
CA SER A 44 -4.95 5.75 -15.61
C SER A 44 -6.10 6.36 -16.42
N GLU A 45 -7.32 5.91 -16.12
CA GLU A 45 -8.56 6.34 -16.77
C GLU A 45 -9.62 6.64 -15.71
N PRO A 46 -10.64 7.44 -16.04
CA PRO A 46 -11.80 7.64 -15.18
C PRO A 46 -12.51 6.32 -14.87
N ILE A 47 -12.71 6.02 -13.59
CA ILE A 47 -13.43 4.83 -13.14
C ILE A 47 -14.67 5.26 -12.37
N ASP A 48 -15.82 4.74 -12.76
CA ASP A 48 -17.07 4.94 -12.04
C ASP A 48 -17.01 4.24 -10.66
N PRO A 49 -17.37 4.94 -9.55
CA PRO A 49 -17.22 4.43 -8.20
C PRO A 49 -18.38 3.57 -7.71
N TYR A 50 -19.51 3.56 -8.40
CA TYR A 50 -20.76 3.01 -7.90
C TYR A 50 -20.94 1.53 -8.24
N VAL A 51 -21.66 0.79 -7.39
CA VAL A 51 -21.98 -0.63 -7.62
C VAL A 51 -22.68 -0.81 -8.97
N ILE A 52 -23.70 0.02 -9.25
CA ILE A 52 -24.31 0.12 -10.58
C ILE A 52 -23.73 1.36 -11.24
N PRO A 53 -22.99 1.21 -12.36
CA PRO A 53 -22.37 2.35 -13.03
C PRO A 53 -23.35 3.49 -13.33
N GLY A 54 -22.97 4.71 -12.94
CA GLY A 54 -23.79 5.91 -13.12
C GLY A 54 -24.91 6.11 -12.09
N ASP A 55 -25.14 5.16 -11.19
CA ASP A 55 -26.16 5.26 -10.14
C ASP A 55 -25.53 5.45 -8.77
N SER A 56 -25.46 6.71 -8.31
CA SER A 56 -24.91 7.06 -6.99
C SER A 56 -25.72 6.53 -5.82
N THR A 57 -26.97 6.08 -6.04
CA THR A 57 -27.82 5.52 -4.99
C THR A 57 -27.54 4.03 -4.74
N SER A 58 -26.83 3.38 -5.66
CA SER A 58 -26.48 1.95 -5.58
C SER A 58 -25.37 1.63 -4.55
N GLY A 59 -24.75 2.66 -3.97
CA GLY A 59 -23.63 2.52 -3.05
C GLY A 59 -22.27 2.48 -3.76
N LEU A 60 -21.19 2.53 -2.98
CA LEU A 60 -19.83 2.51 -3.48
C LEU A 60 -19.30 1.08 -3.62
N ILE A 61 -18.45 0.86 -4.62
CA ILE A 61 -17.68 -0.38 -4.74
C ILE A 61 -16.78 -0.55 -3.52
N TRP A 62 -16.55 -1.79 -3.13
CA TRP A 62 -15.68 -2.13 -2.02
C TRP A 62 -14.30 -1.45 -2.12
N GLY A 63 -13.80 -0.93 -1.01
CA GLY A 63 -12.51 -0.26 -0.92
C GLY A 63 -12.54 1.21 -1.36
N ILE A 64 -13.72 1.79 -1.57
CA ILE A 64 -13.91 3.24 -1.79
C ILE A 64 -14.55 3.83 -0.54
N GLY A 65 -13.87 4.80 0.07
CA GLY A 65 -14.34 5.55 1.24
C GLY A 65 -15.41 6.58 0.88
N GLN A 66 -16.16 7.00 1.91
CA GLN A 66 -17.22 8.02 1.79
C GLN A 66 -16.69 9.43 2.11
N ASP A 67 -15.41 9.55 2.44
CA ASP A 67 -14.81 10.82 2.82
C ASP A 67 -14.78 11.79 1.65
N VAL A 68 -14.86 13.07 1.97
CA VAL A 68 -14.76 14.17 1.01
C VAL A 68 -13.32 14.66 1.00
N LEU A 69 -12.77 14.87 -0.20
CA LEU A 69 -11.42 15.42 -0.38
C LEU A 69 -11.30 16.75 0.37
N GLN A 70 -10.40 16.81 1.33
CA GLN A 70 -10.07 18.03 2.06
C GLN A 70 -9.08 18.89 1.26
N PRO A 71 -8.90 20.17 1.61
CA PRO A 71 -7.88 21.02 1.01
C PRO A 71 -6.48 20.40 1.11
N ALA A 72 -5.65 20.62 0.10
CA ALA A 72 -4.25 20.13 0.12
C ALA A 72 -3.51 20.69 1.35
N GLY A 73 -2.72 19.83 1.99
CA GLY A 73 -1.96 20.15 3.20
C GLY A 73 -2.73 20.00 4.51
N THR A 74 -4.03 19.69 4.47
CA THR A 74 -4.80 19.43 5.70
C THR A 74 -4.30 18.17 6.40
N GLY A 75 -3.99 18.27 7.69
CA GLY A 75 -3.60 17.13 8.52
C GLY A 75 -4.78 16.24 8.89
N ASP A 76 -4.52 14.95 9.11
CA ASP A 76 -5.50 13.99 9.60
C ASP A 76 -4.84 12.80 10.32
N LYS A 77 -5.63 11.78 10.66
CA LYS A 77 -5.13 10.56 11.32
C LYS A 77 -4.93 9.38 10.36
N LYS A 78 -5.07 9.61 9.05
CA LYS A 78 -4.85 8.58 8.04
C LYS A 78 -3.37 8.31 7.87
N ILE A 79 -3.06 7.06 7.57
CA ILE A 79 -1.70 6.59 7.28
C ILE A 79 -1.66 5.88 5.94
N GLN A 80 -0.47 5.74 5.39
CA GLN A 80 -0.23 5.03 4.15
C GLN A 80 -0.76 3.60 4.21
N ALA A 81 -1.31 3.13 3.10
CA ALA A 81 -1.75 1.75 2.95
C ALA A 81 -0.60 0.77 3.16
N TYR A 82 -0.88 -0.30 3.88
CA TYR A 82 0.03 -1.43 4.02
C TYR A 82 -0.24 -2.50 2.97
N ASN A 83 0.77 -3.32 2.72
CA ASN A 83 0.65 -4.52 1.91
C ASN A 83 1.62 -5.60 2.40
N PHE A 84 1.64 -6.73 1.71
CA PHE A 84 2.73 -7.70 1.84
C PHE A 84 3.69 -7.58 0.65
N ARG A 85 4.98 -7.75 0.91
CA ARG A 85 5.98 -8.05 -0.12
C ARG A 85 5.90 -9.56 -0.37
N VAL A 86 5.36 -9.95 -1.53
CA VAL A 86 4.96 -11.34 -1.75
C VAL A 86 6.02 -12.11 -2.51
N CYS A 87 6.41 -13.25 -1.94
CA CYS A 87 7.26 -14.22 -2.60
C CYS A 87 6.37 -15.30 -3.25
N LEU A 88 6.44 -15.41 -4.57
CA LEU A 88 5.90 -16.51 -5.34
C LEU A 88 7.02 -17.23 -6.10
N THR A 89 6.75 -18.44 -6.58
CA THR A 89 7.66 -19.22 -7.42
C THR A 89 6.96 -19.79 -8.65
N ASP A 90 7.68 -19.92 -9.76
CA ASP A 90 7.26 -20.63 -10.96
C ASP A 90 7.99 -21.98 -11.15
N ASP A 91 8.75 -22.42 -10.15
CA ASP A 91 9.31 -23.79 -10.14
C ASP A 91 8.23 -24.80 -9.73
N PRO A 92 7.77 -25.67 -10.64
CA PRO A 92 6.71 -26.64 -10.34
C PRO A 92 7.08 -27.65 -9.24
N ASN A 93 8.36 -27.88 -8.99
CA ASN A 93 8.82 -28.77 -7.91
C ASN A 93 8.73 -28.12 -6.54
N ASN A 94 8.85 -26.80 -6.49
CA ASN A 94 8.85 -25.99 -5.27
C ASN A 94 7.53 -25.23 -5.04
N MET A 95 6.52 -25.40 -5.89
CA MET A 95 5.31 -24.61 -5.92
C MET A 95 4.15 -25.25 -5.14
N ILE A 96 3.47 -24.47 -4.31
CA ILE A 96 2.16 -24.74 -3.73
C ILE A 96 1.16 -23.88 -4.52
N PRO A 97 0.13 -24.46 -5.15
CA PRO A 97 -0.85 -23.70 -5.90
C PRO A 97 -1.57 -22.64 -5.05
N ILE A 98 -1.90 -21.49 -5.67
CA ILE A 98 -2.74 -20.48 -5.05
C ILE A 98 -4.16 -21.03 -4.95
N THR A 99 -4.64 -21.17 -3.72
CA THR A 99 -6.00 -21.67 -3.43
C THR A 99 -6.90 -20.53 -2.97
N ARG A 100 -8.22 -20.78 -3.01
CA ARG A 100 -9.22 -19.84 -2.55
C ARG A 100 -9.08 -19.64 -1.03
N PRO A 101 -8.88 -18.39 -0.54
CA PRO A 101 -8.91 -18.11 0.89
C PRO A 101 -10.32 -18.31 1.48
N ASP A 102 -10.40 -18.62 2.77
CA ASP A 102 -11.69 -18.86 3.45
C ASP A 102 -12.64 -17.66 3.38
N ASN A 103 -12.10 -16.45 3.55
CA ASN A 103 -12.85 -15.19 3.51
C ASN A 103 -12.87 -14.54 2.13
N TYR A 104 -12.76 -15.33 1.06
CA TYR A 104 -12.75 -14.81 -0.30
C TYR A 104 -14.11 -14.24 -0.71
N ASP A 105 -14.07 -13.00 -1.19
CA ASP A 105 -15.19 -12.29 -1.79
C ASP A 105 -14.74 -11.61 -3.09
N SER A 106 -15.27 -12.07 -4.22
CA SER A 106 -14.89 -11.55 -5.54
C SER A 106 -15.29 -10.08 -5.76
N THR A 107 -16.25 -9.56 -5.02
CA THR A 107 -16.71 -8.16 -5.13
C THR A 107 -15.62 -7.17 -4.69
N ARG A 108 -14.67 -7.61 -3.85
CA ARG A 108 -13.52 -6.80 -3.43
C ARG A 108 -12.60 -6.41 -4.60
N TYR A 109 -12.69 -7.09 -5.73
CA TYR A 109 -11.80 -6.89 -6.89
C TYR A 109 -12.51 -6.27 -8.09
N GLU A 110 -13.72 -5.75 -7.90
CA GLU A 110 -14.50 -5.11 -8.97
C GLU A 110 -13.73 -3.96 -9.63
N LEU A 111 -12.96 -3.17 -8.86
CA LEU A 111 -12.11 -2.10 -9.40
C LEU A 111 -11.02 -2.62 -10.36
N VAL A 112 -10.54 -3.86 -10.20
CA VAL A 112 -9.59 -4.50 -11.14
C VAL A 112 -10.26 -4.68 -12.50
N LEU A 113 -11.51 -5.16 -12.51
CA LEU A 113 -12.27 -5.36 -13.75
C LEU A 113 -12.57 -4.04 -14.45
N ARG A 114 -12.98 -3.02 -13.69
CA ARG A 114 -13.26 -1.70 -14.23
C ARG A 114 -12.01 -1.04 -14.80
N LEU A 115 -10.88 -1.16 -14.10
CA LEU A 115 -9.60 -0.68 -14.64
C LEU A 115 -9.21 -1.46 -15.90
N GLN A 116 -9.40 -2.78 -15.92
CA GLN A 116 -9.11 -3.61 -17.11
C GLN A 116 -10.01 -3.24 -18.30
N ALA A 117 -11.25 -2.90 -18.05
CA ALA A 117 -12.17 -2.47 -19.10
C ALA A 117 -11.81 -1.07 -19.65
N ALA A 118 -11.46 -0.13 -18.77
CA ALA A 118 -11.14 1.25 -19.16
C ALA A 118 -9.72 1.39 -19.75
N SER A 119 -8.76 0.64 -19.23
CA SER A 119 -7.34 0.68 -19.63
C SER A 119 -6.78 -0.75 -19.70
N PRO A 120 -7.03 -1.50 -20.78
CA PRO A 120 -6.65 -2.90 -20.87
C PRO A 120 -5.16 -3.16 -20.68
N ARG A 121 -4.81 -3.90 -19.65
CA ARG A 121 -3.44 -4.38 -19.40
C ARG A 121 -3.13 -5.56 -20.30
N LYS A 122 -1.91 -5.63 -20.83
CA LYS A 122 -1.45 -6.69 -21.72
C LYS A 122 -0.90 -7.92 -20.99
N SER A 123 -0.75 -7.82 -19.67
CA SER A 123 -0.23 -8.87 -18.81
C SER A 123 -0.68 -8.64 -17.37
N VAL A 124 -0.86 -9.72 -16.61
CA VAL A 124 -1.16 -9.66 -15.17
C VAL A 124 -0.05 -8.97 -14.39
N TYR A 125 1.19 -9.08 -14.85
CA TYR A 125 2.34 -8.41 -14.21
C TYR A 125 2.25 -6.88 -14.24
N ASN A 126 1.43 -6.28 -15.10
CA ASN A 126 1.23 -4.84 -15.12
C ASN A 126 0.42 -4.28 -13.94
N TYR A 127 -0.17 -5.15 -13.11
CA TYR A 127 -0.84 -4.77 -11.86
C TYR A 127 0.13 -4.68 -10.68
N PHE A 128 1.40 -5.07 -10.84
CA PHE A 128 2.37 -5.20 -9.75
C PHE A 128 3.73 -4.63 -10.15
N ILE A 129 4.54 -4.29 -9.16
CA ILE A 129 5.99 -4.31 -9.31
C ILE A 129 6.39 -5.76 -9.13
N TRP A 130 6.72 -6.42 -10.23
CA TRP A 130 7.01 -7.85 -10.26
C TRP A 130 8.50 -8.07 -10.46
N SER A 131 9.24 -8.13 -9.37
CA SER A 131 10.69 -8.31 -9.40
C SER A 131 11.05 -9.79 -9.35
N ARG A 132 11.83 -10.24 -10.32
CA ARG A 132 12.38 -11.60 -10.33
C ARG A 132 13.56 -11.67 -9.37
N MET A 133 13.57 -12.70 -8.55
CA MET A 133 14.59 -12.99 -7.57
C MET A 133 15.30 -14.31 -7.92
N PRO A 134 16.50 -14.59 -7.37
CA PRO A 134 17.14 -15.88 -7.54
C PRO A 134 16.23 -17.07 -7.17
N ASN A 135 16.55 -18.24 -7.67
CA ASN A 135 15.85 -19.51 -7.42
C ASN A 135 14.38 -19.52 -7.85
N SER A 136 14.08 -18.90 -9.00
CA SER A 136 12.73 -18.81 -9.57
C SER A 136 11.69 -18.15 -8.65
N LYS A 137 12.12 -17.26 -7.77
CA LYS A 137 11.27 -16.54 -6.83
C LYS A 137 10.96 -15.12 -7.27
N THR A 138 10.09 -14.45 -6.53
CA THR A 138 9.70 -13.06 -6.77
C THR A 138 9.77 -12.24 -5.49
N ASP A 139 9.80 -10.91 -5.69
CA ASP A 139 9.43 -9.90 -4.72
C ASP A 139 8.36 -9.03 -5.39
N ILE A 140 7.10 -9.20 -4.97
CA ILE A 140 5.96 -8.52 -5.56
C ILE A 140 5.52 -7.38 -4.65
N ASN A 141 5.38 -6.19 -5.24
CA ASN A 141 4.93 -4.98 -4.55
C ASN A 141 3.78 -4.32 -5.31
N ASN A 142 3.15 -3.35 -4.65
CA ASN A 142 2.03 -2.56 -5.18
C ASN A 142 2.42 -1.75 -6.43
N ARG A 143 1.45 -1.57 -7.35
CA ARG A 143 1.59 -0.71 -8.53
C ARG A 143 0.25 -0.16 -9.00
N GLY A 144 0.22 1.15 -9.25
CA GLY A 144 -0.95 1.79 -9.89
C GLY A 144 -2.17 1.94 -8.98
N GLY A 145 -3.32 2.18 -9.58
CA GLY A 145 -4.54 2.56 -8.87
C GLY A 145 -5.15 1.47 -7.99
N ILE A 146 -4.98 0.20 -8.37
CA ILE A 146 -5.40 -0.97 -7.57
C ILE A 146 -4.41 -2.11 -7.75
N SER A 147 -3.94 -2.65 -6.63
CA SER A 147 -2.98 -3.75 -6.56
C SER A 147 -2.98 -4.35 -5.14
N THR A 148 -1.79 -4.57 -4.55
CA THR A 148 -1.64 -5.20 -3.23
C THR A 148 -1.86 -4.28 -2.04
N ASP A 149 -1.80 -2.96 -2.22
CA ASP A 149 -2.13 -2.01 -1.15
C ASP A 149 -3.62 -2.08 -0.80
N MET A 150 -3.93 -2.34 0.46
CA MET A 150 -5.31 -2.36 0.98
C MET A 150 -5.65 -0.98 1.55
N ILE A 151 -5.84 -0.01 0.64
CA ILE A 151 -5.97 1.41 0.95
C ILE A 151 -7.15 1.66 1.92
N GLY A 152 -6.89 2.44 2.98
CA GLY A 152 -7.90 2.84 3.96
C GLY A 152 -8.24 1.79 5.01
N MET A 153 -7.57 0.63 5.02
CA MET A 153 -7.95 -0.50 5.88
C MET A 153 -7.00 -0.74 7.07
N ASN A 154 -6.09 0.20 7.35
CA ASN A 154 -5.08 0.06 8.40
C ASN A 154 -4.86 1.32 9.25
N TRP A 155 -5.76 2.30 9.18
CA TRP A 155 -5.54 3.59 9.88
C TRP A 155 -5.45 3.47 11.39
N ASP A 156 -6.13 2.50 11.98
CA ASP A 156 -6.10 2.22 13.41
C ASP A 156 -4.91 1.35 13.85
N TYR A 157 -4.17 0.74 12.93
CA TYR A 157 -3.07 -0.19 13.24
C TYR A 157 -2.02 0.37 14.21
N PRO A 158 -1.53 1.62 14.09
CA PRO A 158 -0.49 2.12 15.00
C PRO A 158 -0.91 2.15 16.46
N GLU A 159 -2.17 2.49 16.74
CA GLU A 159 -2.72 2.63 18.10
C GLU A 159 -3.51 1.40 18.56
N ALA A 160 -3.67 0.40 17.70
CA ALA A 160 -4.39 -0.82 17.99
C ALA A 160 -3.61 -1.72 18.97
N ASP A 161 -4.35 -2.50 19.76
CA ASP A 161 -3.78 -3.60 20.51
C ASP A 161 -3.36 -4.76 19.59
N TYR A 162 -2.69 -5.76 20.15
CA TYR A 162 -2.16 -6.87 19.36
C TYR A 162 -3.26 -7.74 18.72
N ASP A 163 -4.41 -7.86 19.35
CA ASP A 163 -5.54 -8.63 18.80
C ASP A 163 -6.10 -7.91 17.55
N ARG A 164 -6.30 -6.61 17.65
CA ARG A 164 -6.74 -5.80 16.52
C ARG A 164 -5.70 -5.76 15.38
N ARG A 165 -4.42 -5.66 15.70
CA ARG A 165 -3.34 -5.76 14.69
C ARG A 165 -3.32 -7.11 14.00
N ALA A 166 -3.58 -8.20 14.73
CA ALA A 166 -3.69 -9.53 14.13
C ALA A 166 -4.88 -9.64 13.17
N GLU A 167 -6.03 -9.02 13.49
CA GLU A 167 -7.18 -8.93 12.58
C GLU A 167 -6.83 -8.14 11.30
N ILE A 168 -6.15 -6.99 11.43
CA ILE A 168 -5.70 -6.18 10.29
C ILE A 168 -4.72 -6.98 9.42
N TRP A 169 -3.74 -7.65 10.06
CA TRP A 169 -2.79 -8.52 9.36
C TRP A 169 -3.51 -9.60 8.56
N LYS A 170 -4.47 -10.29 9.20
CA LYS A 170 -5.25 -11.36 8.56
C LYS A 170 -6.11 -10.83 7.41
N ALA A 171 -6.72 -9.67 7.57
CA ALA A 171 -7.50 -9.03 6.51
C ALA A 171 -6.64 -8.70 5.28
N HIS A 172 -5.42 -8.21 5.48
CA HIS A 172 -4.47 -7.95 4.39
C HIS A 172 -3.98 -9.24 3.71
N GLU A 173 -3.76 -10.31 4.50
CA GLU A 173 -3.45 -11.64 3.95
C GLU A 173 -4.59 -12.13 3.05
N ASP A 174 -5.81 -12.13 3.56
CA ASP A 174 -7.00 -12.60 2.82
C ASP A 174 -7.24 -11.78 1.55
N TYR A 175 -7.06 -10.45 1.63
CA TYR A 175 -7.16 -9.57 0.47
C TYR A 175 -6.10 -9.91 -0.59
N THR A 176 -4.84 -10.04 -0.19
CA THR A 176 -3.75 -10.26 -1.14
C THR A 176 -3.81 -11.66 -1.77
N LYS A 177 -4.05 -12.71 -0.96
CA LYS A 177 -4.27 -14.07 -1.45
C LYS A 177 -5.50 -14.15 -2.36
N GLY A 178 -6.57 -13.47 -1.97
CA GLY A 178 -7.80 -13.39 -2.74
C GLY A 178 -7.62 -12.67 -4.07
N LEU A 179 -6.77 -11.62 -4.13
CA LEU A 179 -6.44 -10.93 -5.39
C LEU A 179 -5.74 -11.88 -6.39
N PHE A 180 -4.75 -12.65 -5.94
CA PHE A 180 -4.09 -13.62 -6.79
C PHE A 180 -5.03 -14.74 -7.24
N TYR A 181 -5.89 -15.22 -6.32
CA TYR A 181 -6.91 -16.20 -6.65
C TYR A 181 -7.91 -15.65 -7.67
N PHE A 182 -8.41 -14.45 -7.47
CA PHE A 182 -9.32 -13.75 -8.39
C PHE A 182 -8.74 -13.63 -9.79
N LEU A 183 -7.50 -13.16 -9.89
CA LEU A 183 -6.80 -12.99 -11.17
C LEU A 183 -6.59 -14.31 -11.92
N GLY A 184 -6.55 -15.46 -11.21
CA GLY A 184 -6.38 -16.77 -11.80
C GLY A 184 -7.68 -17.51 -12.12
N HIS A 185 -8.79 -17.20 -11.44
CA HIS A 185 -9.98 -18.08 -11.46
C HIS A 185 -11.28 -17.37 -11.82
N ASP A 186 -11.38 -16.04 -11.73
CA ASP A 186 -12.60 -15.34 -12.10
C ASP A 186 -12.72 -15.24 -13.63
N GLU A 187 -13.84 -15.72 -14.19
CA GLU A 187 -14.07 -15.78 -15.64
C GLU A 187 -14.13 -14.40 -16.30
N ARG A 188 -14.41 -13.34 -15.53
CA ARG A 188 -14.40 -11.96 -16.00
C ARG A 188 -12.99 -11.41 -16.25
N VAL A 189 -11.95 -12.05 -15.67
CA VAL A 189 -10.55 -11.74 -15.96
C VAL A 189 -10.16 -12.37 -17.31
N PRO A 190 -9.46 -11.63 -18.19
CA PRO A 190 -9.03 -12.18 -19.49
C PRO A 190 -8.24 -13.49 -19.35
N GLU A 191 -8.50 -14.46 -20.19
CA GLU A 191 -7.92 -15.81 -20.13
C GLU A 191 -6.38 -15.79 -20.12
N PHE A 192 -5.76 -14.93 -20.92
CA PHE A 192 -4.31 -14.83 -20.95
C PHE A 192 -3.73 -14.41 -19.60
N MET A 193 -4.40 -13.52 -18.87
CA MET A 193 -3.96 -13.09 -17.52
C MET A 193 -4.15 -14.21 -16.51
N ARG A 194 -5.28 -14.94 -16.58
CA ARG A 194 -5.52 -16.11 -15.73
C ARG A 194 -4.42 -17.15 -15.95
N THR A 195 -4.08 -17.42 -17.21
CA THR A 195 -3.02 -18.35 -17.57
C THR A 195 -1.63 -17.90 -17.07
N GLU A 196 -1.37 -16.59 -17.08
CA GLU A 196 -0.10 -16.04 -16.56
C GLU A 196 0.04 -16.24 -15.05
N ILE A 197 -0.97 -15.88 -14.25
CA ILE A 197 -0.89 -15.96 -12.79
C ILE A 197 -0.91 -17.41 -12.29
N LEU A 198 -1.61 -18.32 -12.98
CA LEU A 198 -1.67 -19.73 -12.62
C LEU A 198 -0.34 -20.49 -12.80
N LYS A 199 0.68 -19.86 -13.41
CA LYS A 199 2.04 -20.40 -13.45
C LYS A 199 2.78 -20.23 -12.13
N TRP A 200 2.22 -19.48 -11.18
CA TRP A 200 2.84 -19.10 -9.93
C TRP A 200 2.13 -19.72 -8.73
N GLY A 201 2.89 -19.95 -7.68
CA GLY A 201 2.36 -20.42 -6.41
C GLY A 201 3.31 -20.05 -5.26
N TYR A 202 2.95 -20.42 -4.04
CA TYR A 202 3.77 -20.16 -2.86
C TYR A 202 4.95 -21.13 -2.83
N PRO A 203 6.19 -20.68 -2.53
CA PRO A 203 7.34 -21.57 -2.49
C PRO A 203 7.30 -22.45 -1.23
N LYS A 204 7.52 -23.76 -1.41
CA LYS A 204 7.53 -24.74 -0.32
C LYS A 204 8.66 -24.54 0.68
N ASP A 205 9.76 -23.93 0.24
CA ASP A 205 10.98 -23.72 1.02
C ASP A 205 11.04 -22.35 1.72
N GLU A 206 10.04 -21.50 1.52
CA GLU A 206 9.95 -20.19 2.20
C GLU A 206 8.82 -20.19 3.24
N TYR A 207 9.04 -19.48 4.36
CA TYR A 207 8.02 -19.24 5.41
C TYR A 207 7.31 -20.52 5.86
N VAL A 208 8.06 -21.60 6.01
CA VAL A 208 7.53 -22.95 6.33
C VAL A 208 6.75 -22.95 7.65
N ASP A 209 7.16 -22.12 8.58
CA ASP A 209 6.54 -21.93 9.90
C ASP A 209 5.33 -20.99 9.89
N ASN A 210 5.00 -20.38 8.74
CA ASN A 210 3.85 -19.48 8.58
C ASN A 210 3.01 -19.82 7.32
N ASN A 211 2.75 -21.10 7.10
CA ASN A 211 1.96 -21.59 5.96
C ASN A 211 2.43 -21.04 4.61
N HIS A 212 3.74 -20.93 4.43
CA HIS A 212 4.39 -20.42 3.22
C HIS A 212 4.01 -18.97 2.83
N TRP A 213 3.58 -18.19 3.82
CA TRP A 213 3.26 -16.77 3.67
C TRP A 213 4.25 -15.92 4.46
N THR A 214 4.61 -14.74 3.91
CA THR A 214 5.52 -13.80 4.58
C THR A 214 4.97 -13.38 5.96
N HIS A 215 5.84 -13.36 6.99
CA HIS A 215 5.47 -12.98 8.34
C HIS A 215 5.17 -11.49 8.45
N GLN A 216 5.93 -10.68 7.71
CA GLN A 216 5.95 -9.23 7.86
C GLN A 216 4.87 -8.57 7.01
N LEU A 217 3.87 -7.98 7.66
CA LEU A 217 3.08 -6.92 7.02
C LEU A 217 4.01 -5.71 6.80
N TYR A 218 4.03 -5.17 5.60
CA TYR A 218 4.86 -4.01 5.28
C TYR A 218 4.23 -2.75 5.86
N VAL A 219 4.50 -2.54 7.14
CA VAL A 219 4.16 -1.33 7.88
C VAL A 219 5.04 -0.20 7.37
N ARG A 220 4.48 0.73 6.63
CA ARG A 220 5.23 1.81 5.98
C ARG A 220 5.49 2.98 6.91
N GLU A 221 4.55 3.24 7.78
CA GLU A 221 4.63 4.23 8.84
C GLU A 221 3.71 3.84 10.00
N ALA A 222 4.04 4.29 11.21
CA ALA A 222 3.20 4.16 12.38
C ALA A 222 3.41 5.36 13.29
N ARG A 223 3.97 5.16 14.49
CA ARG A 223 4.28 6.25 15.44
C ARG A 223 5.58 6.94 15.02
N ARG A 224 5.55 8.25 14.92
CA ARG A 224 6.74 9.08 14.69
C ARG A 224 7.06 9.88 15.94
N MET A 225 8.29 9.75 16.45
CA MET A 225 8.77 10.44 17.66
C MET A 225 8.75 11.95 17.47
N ILE A 226 8.27 12.65 18.49
CA ILE A 226 8.42 14.10 18.62
C ILE A 226 9.61 14.35 19.58
N GLY A 227 10.76 14.70 19.01
CA GLY A 227 11.98 15.00 19.72
C GLY A 227 12.37 16.47 19.55
N ASP A 228 13.58 16.82 20.03
CA ASP A 228 14.15 18.15 19.86
C ASP A 228 14.38 18.48 18.37
N LEU A 229 14.64 17.46 17.55
CA LEU A 229 14.69 17.52 16.10
C LEU A 229 13.63 16.58 15.52
N VAL A 230 12.80 17.09 14.60
CA VAL A 230 11.92 16.32 13.74
C VAL A 230 12.39 16.48 12.31
N MET A 231 12.69 15.35 11.62
CA MET A 231 13.05 15.36 10.22
C MET A 231 11.83 15.73 9.36
N THR A 232 11.99 16.74 8.51
CA THR A 232 10.94 17.30 7.64
C THR A 232 11.35 17.26 6.17
N GLU A 233 10.46 17.65 5.25
CA GLU A 233 10.81 17.82 3.84
C GLU A 233 11.98 18.82 3.65
N HIS A 234 12.13 19.82 4.52
CA HIS A 234 13.19 20.82 4.42
C HIS A 234 14.59 20.18 4.53
N HIS A 235 14.75 19.18 5.41
CA HIS A 235 15.98 18.39 5.50
C HIS A 235 16.17 17.51 4.25
N CYS A 236 15.08 16.88 3.77
CA CYS A 236 15.14 16.00 2.61
C CYS A 236 15.51 16.73 1.30
N VAL A 237 15.09 17.98 1.15
CA VAL A 237 15.43 18.81 -0.03
C VAL A 237 16.66 19.70 0.19
N GLY A 238 17.36 19.55 1.31
CA GLY A 238 18.61 20.28 1.61
C GLY A 238 18.44 21.77 1.95
N LYS A 239 17.24 22.21 2.33
CA LYS A 239 17.01 23.57 2.86
C LYS A 239 17.51 23.73 4.29
N GLU A 240 17.47 22.65 5.04
CA GLU A 240 17.97 22.58 6.41
C GLU A 240 19.01 21.48 6.53
N VAL A 241 20.01 21.67 7.36
CA VAL A 241 21.13 20.76 7.58
C VAL A 241 21.18 20.38 9.06
N VAL A 242 21.42 19.11 9.35
CA VAL A 242 21.63 18.60 10.70
C VAL A 242 23.15 18.47 10.93
N ASP A 243 23.67 19.11 11.98
CA ASP A 243 25.11 19.15 12.23
C ASP A 243 25.64 17.88 12.94
N ASP A 244 24.79 17.19 13.73
CA ASP A 244 25.18 16.04 14.55
C ASP A 244 24.68 14.71 13.97
N VAL A 245 24.87 14.51 12.68
CA VAL A 245 24.40 13.32 11.96
C VAL A 245 25.09 12.04 12.44
N ILE A 246 24.32 10.96 12.58
CA ILE A 246 24.81 9.61 12.91
C ILE A 246 25.00 8.73 11.68
N GLY A 247 24.53 9.16 10.52
CA GLY A 247 24.61 8.42 9.26
C GLY A 247 24.02 9.18 8.09
N TRP A 248 24.15 8.60 6.92
CA TRP A 248 23.61 9.13 5.67
C TRP A 248 22.48 8.25 5.16
N ALA A 249 21.43 8.87 4.64
CA ALA A 249 20.37 8.18 3.91
C ALA A 249 20.10 8.93 2.61
N ALA A 250 19.90 8.19 1.52
CA ALA A 250 19.57 8.76 0.22
C ALA A 250 18.47 7.93 -0.42
N TYR A 251 17.30 8.52 -0.49
CA TYR A 251 16.14 7.98 -1.21
C TYR A 251 15.20 9.14 -1.58
N THR A 252 14.32 8.92 -2.54
CA THR A 252 13.23 9.86 -2.83
C THR A 252 12.29 9.95 -1.63
N MET A 253 11.63 11.10 -1.45
CA MET A 253 10.44 11.13 -0.59
C MET A 253 9.36 10.31 -1.30
N ASP A 254 9.01 9.18 -0.70
CA ASP A 254 8.11 8.18 -1.26
C ASP A 254 7.04 7.83 -0.24
N SER A 255 5.77 7.92 -0.63
CA SER A 255 4.66 7.49 0.19
C SER A 255 3.59 6.81 -0.67
N HIS A 256 2.81 5.97 -0.04
CA HIS A 256 1.67 5.30 -0.66
C HIS A 256 0.36 6.02 -0.32
N ASN A 257 -0.70 5.69 -1.07
CA ASN A 257 -2.00 6.31 -0.86
C ASN A 257 -2.55 5.99 0.53
N CYS A 258 -3.20 6.98 1.14
CA CYS A 258 -3.84 6.85 2.46
C CYS A 258 -5.33 6.54 2.33
N ASP A 259 -5.98 7.01 1.27
CA ASP A 259 -7.41 6.84 1.06
C ASP A 259 -7.75 6.60 -0.42
N ARG A 260 -8.94 6.07 -0.64
CA ARG A 260 -9.56 5.96 -1.97
C ARG A 260 -10.97 6.52 -1.88
N ILE A 261 -11.23 7.59 -2.61
CA ILE A 261 -12.44 8.39 -2.48
C ILE A 261 -13.05 8.73 -3.83
N VAL A 262 -14.26 9.28 -3.81
CA VAL A 262 -14.92 9.80 -5.01
C VAL A 262 -14.59 11.28 -5.16
N VAL A 263 -14.00 11.65 -6.29
CA VAL A 263 -13.73 13.04 -6.65
C VAL A 263 -14.34 13.33 -8.03
N ARG A 264 -15.29 14.24 -8.10
CA ARG A 264 -16.01 14.61 -9.35
C ARG A 264 -16.64 13.43 -10.08
N GLY A 265 -17.18 12.46 -9.31
CA GLY A 265 -17.82 11.26 -9.85
C GLY A 265 -16.88 10.15 -10.30
N GLU A 266 -15.59 10.26 -10.03
CA GLU A 266 -14.56 9.28 -10.36
C GLU A 266 -13.85 8.75 -9.12
N VAL A 267 -13.34 7.52 -9.20
CA VAL A 267 -12.45 6.96 -8.17
C VAL A 267 -11.09 7.63 -8.24
N LYS A 268 -10.61 8.13 -7.10
CA LYS A 268 -9.25 8.67 -6.94
C LYS A 268 -8.59 8.09 -5.70
N ASN A 269 -7.30 7.82 -5.79
CA ASN A 269 -6.46 7.52 -4.65
C ASN A 269 -5.82 8.80 -4.12
N GLU A 270 -5.87 9.03 -2.82
CA GLU A 270 -5.38 10.22 -2.14
C GLU A 270 -4.18 9.86 -1.24
N GLY A 271 -3.22 10.77 -1.07
CA GLY A 271 -2.14 10.70 -0.09
C GLY A 271 -0.78 10.20 -0.61
N ASN A 272 -0.68 9.85 -1.88
CA ASN A 272 0.62 9.46 -2.47
C ASN A 272 1.52 10.68 -2.69
N CYS A 273 2.81 10.52 -2.36
CA CYS A 273 3.87 11.44 -2.72
C CYS A 273 5.06 10.67 -3.29
N LEU A 274 5.56 11.07 -4.44
CA LEU A 274 6.84 10.63 -4.97
C LEU A 274 7.59 11.86 -5.46
N LEU A 275 8.56 12.32 -4.67
CA LEU A 275 9.39 13.47 -4.99
C LEU A 275 10.87 13.06 -4.98
N TYR A 276 11.55 13.25 -6.10
CA TYR A 276 12.98 13.04 -6.20
C TYR A 276 13.72 14.17 -5.46
N THR A 277 14.36 13.83 -4.34
CA THR A 277 15.00 14.77 -3.42
C THR A 277 16.51 14.75 -3.46
N SER A 278 17.10 13.68 -3.99
CA SER A 278 18.55 13.57 -4.06
C SER A 278 19.07 14.30 -5.28
N PRO A 279 19.97 15.29 -5.13
CA PRO A 279 20.87 15.61 -6.23
C PRO A 279 21.65 14.33 -6.57
N SER A 280 21.67 13.96 -7.83
CA SER A 280 22.53 12.86 -8.26
C SER A 280 23.96 13.16 -7.84
N PRO A 281 24.71 12.19 -7.28
CA PRO A 281 26.13 12.41 -7.02
C PRO A 281 26.97 12.67 -8.29
N ARG A 282 26.32 12.81 -9.43
CA ARG A 282 26.93 13.04 -10.74
C ARG A 282 26.61 14.43 -11.32
N ASP A 283 25.83 15.25 -10.60
CA ASP A 283 25.53 16.63 -11.01
C ASP A 283 26.43 17.62 -10.28
#